data_522ef52c24e25c025bf528a5f2481fa5
#
_entry.id   522ef52c24e25c025bf528a5f2481fa5
#
_cell.length_a   1.000
_cell.length_b   1.000
_cell.length_c   1.000
_cell.angle_alpha   90.00
_cell.angle_beta   90.00
_cell.angle_gamma   90.00
#
_symmetry.space_group_name_H-M   'P 1'
#
loop_
_entity.id
_entity.type
_entity.pdbx_description
1 polymer ?
#
loop_
_entity_poly.entity_id
_entity_poly.type
_entity_poly.pdbx_seq_one_letter_code
_entity_poly.pdbx_strand_id
1 'polypeptide(L)'
;MASRAAQGLLQKLAALFPVVVAALIGVTIGIGAFTFVYAGGPSYFGNDPATCNQCHAMNEQYDSWSKGSHKAVAGCNDCHAPHDSVVAKYYTKAENGFWHSLKFTTGDYPENIKIRESNRKVTEQACLHCHQQFVSDLNQTRPHDQQVGCIKCHDQVGHKR
;
A
#
# COMPACT_ATOMS: atom_id res chain seq x y z
N MET A 1 39.54 42.16 -4.33
CA MET A 1 39.55 42.09 -2.84
C MET A 1 38.14 42.29 -2.34
N ALA A 2 37.49 41.27 -1.83
CA ALA A 2 36.16 41.43 -1.18
C ALA A 2 36.33 42.31 0.06
N SER A 3 35.46 43.31 0.26
CA SER A 3 35.53 44.20 1.42
C SER A 3 35.32 43.40 2.72
N ARG A 4 35.91 43.87 3.82
CA ARG A 4 35.70 43.24 5.16
C ARG A 4 34.24 43.07 5.52
N ALA A 5 33.37 43.96 5.04
CA ALA A 5 31.93 43.88 5.19
C ALA A 5 31.31 42.66 4.47
N ALA A 6 31.74 42.35 3.24
CA ALA A 6 31.30 41.19 2.48
C ALA A 6 31.73 39.87 3.13
N GLN A 7 32.95 39.81 3.66
CA GLN A 7 33.44 38.64 4.39
C GLN A 7 32.67 38.39 5.68
N GLY A 8 32.34 39.45 6.45
CA GLY A 8 31.51 39.33 7.66
C GLY A 8 30.09 38.89 7.36
N LEU A 9 29.50 39.32 6.24
CA LEU A 9 28.18 38.87 5.79
C LEU A 9 28.18 37.37 5.40
N LEU A 10 29.18 36.95 4.62
CA LEU A 10 29.37 35.56 4.23
C LEU A 10 29.54 34.64 5.43
N GLN A 11 30.29 35.04 6.44
CA GLN A 11 30.45 34.25 7.68
C GLN A 11 29.15 34.12 8.45
N LYS A 12 28.33 35.16 8.54
CA LYS A 12 27.01 35.13 9.19
C LYS A 12 26.04 34.21 8.43
N LEU A 13 26.03 34.30 7.10
CA LEU A 13 25.20 33.42 6.25
C LEU A 13 25.64 31.95 6.38
N ALA A 14 26.93 31.68 6.41
CA ALA A 14 27.45 30.33 6.61
C ALA A 14 27.08 29.75 8.00
N ALA A 15 27.09 30.60 9.02
CA ALA A 15 26.67 30.18 10.38
C ALA A 15 25.15 29.92 10.49
N LEU A 16 24.33 30.67 9.74
CA LEU A 16 22.89 30.50 9.72
C LEU A 16 22.43 29.28 8.89
N PHE A 17 23.22 28.92 7.88
CA PHE A 17 22.85 27.83 6.96
C PHE A 17 22.49 26.50 7.66
N PRO A 18 23.31 25.95 8.58
CA PRO A 18 22.97 24.70 9.26
C PRO A 18 21.72 24.84 10.14
N VAL A 19 21.49 25.99 10.74
CA VAL A 19 20.29 26.24 11.57
C VAL A 19 19.04 26.25 10.71
N VAL A 20 19.08 26.92 9.55
CA VAL A 20 17.96 26.95 8.60
C VAL A 20 17.68 25.55 8.05
N VAL A 21 18.72 24.79 7.69
CA VAL A 21 18.56 23.41 7.22
C VAL A 21 17.94 22.53 8.31
N ALA A 22 18.43 22.62 9.54
CA ALA A 22 17.87 21.85 10.66
C ALA A 22 16.40 22.22 10.94
N ALA A 23 16.08 23.51 10.87
CA ALA A 23 14.70 23.99 11.03
C ALA A 23 13.78 23.46 9.91
N LEU A 24 14.23 23.51 8.65
CA LEU A 24 13.46 22.97 7.52
C LEU A 24 13.24 21.46 7.65
N ILE A 25 14.26 20.70 8.03
CA ILE A 25 14.13 19.25 8.28
C ILE A 25 13.12 19.01 9.41
N GLY A 26 13.24 19.72 10.53
CA GLY A 26 12.35 19.58 11.68
C GLY A 26 10.88 19.88 11.31
N VAL A 27 10.65 20.97 10.58
CA VAL A 27 9.31 21.34 10.09
C VAL A 27 8.77 20.27 9.14
N THR A 28 9.58 19.79 8.20
CA THR A 28 9.17 18.75 7.25
C THR A 28 8.78 17.45 7.97
N ILE A 29 9.60 17.00 8.91
CA ILE A 29 9.31 15.80 9.72
C ILE A 29 8.05 16.03 10.56
N GLY A 30 7.93 17.19 11.20
CA GLY A 30 6.77 17.52 12.06
C GLY A 30 5.45 17.54 11.27
N ILE A 31 5.44 18.22 10.11
CA ILE A 31 4.27 18.25 9.23
C ILE A 31 3.97 16.85 8.70
N GLY A 32 4.99 16.11 8.28
CA GLY A 32 4.82 14.75 7.76
C GLY A 32 4.21 13.81 8.82
N ALA A 33 4.74 13.82 10.03
CA ALA A 33 4.24 13.01 11.14
C ALA A 33 2.80 13.42 11.54
N PHE A 34 2.54 14.71 11.65
CA PHE A 34 1.20 15.23 11.90
C PHE A 34 0.21 14.79 10.84
N THR A 35 0.55 14.98 9.55
CA THR A 35 -0.31 14.59 8.43
C THR A 35 -0.57 13.10 8.42
N PHE A 36 0.46 12.29 8.67
CA PHE A 36 0.33 10.82 8.74
C PHE A 36 -0.66 10.40 9.84
N VAL A 37 -0.53 10.95 11.05
CA VAL A 37 -1.44 10.64 12.15
C VAL A 37 -2.85 11.16 11.88
N TYR A 38 -2.97 12.41 11.42
CA TYR A 38 -4.25 13.04 11.10
C TYR A 38 -5.03 12.32 10.01
N ALA A 39 -4.34 11.82 8.98
CA ALA A 39 -4.91 11.02 7.90
C ALA A 39 -5.22 9.56 8.29
N GLY A 40 -5.13 9.19 9.57
CA GLY A 40 -5.41 7.84 10.03
C GLY A 40 -4.35 6.81 9.64
N GLY A 41 -3.14 7.26 9.26
CA GLY A 41 -2.03 6.39 8.84
C GLY A 41 -1.73 5.21 9.78
N PRO A 42 -1.78 5.36 11.12
CA PRO A 42 -1.58 4.24 12.03
C PRO A 42 -2.53 3.06 11.84
N SER A 43 -3.76 3.29 11.37
CA SER A 43 -4.74 2.22 11.12
C SER A 43 -4.29 1.23 10.04
N TYR A 44 -3.42 1.66 9.12
CA TYR A 44 -2.87 0.81 8.05
C TYR A 44 -1.88 -0.25 8.55
N PHE A 45 -1.38 -0.15 9.78
CA PHE A 45 -0.62 -1.23 10.41
C PHE A 45 -1.53 -2.39 10.86
N GLY A 46 -2.83 -2.14 11.08
CA GLY A 46 -3.84 -3.14 11.36
C GLY A 46 -4.31 -3.90 10.13
N ASN A 47 -5.35 -4.74 10.31
CA ASN A 47 -5.98 -5.52 9.24
C ASN A 47 -7.46 -5.18 9.06
N ASP A 48 -7.97 -4.16 9.74
CA ASP A 48 -9.38 -3.78 9.66
C ASP A 48 -9.73 -3.35 8.22
N PRO A 49 -10.69 -4.01 7.57
CA PRO A 49 -11.16 -3.63 6.23
C PRO A 49 -11.68 -2.19 6.14
N ALA A 50 -12.23 -1.64 7.21
CA ALA A 50 -12.71 -0.26 7.25
C ALA A 50 -11.60 0.76 6.98
N THR A 51 -10.33 0.41 7.27
CA THR A 51 -9.19 1.26 6.94
C THR A 51 -9.06 1.49 5.43
N CYS A 52 -9.32 0.47 4.61
CA CYS A 52 -9.26 0.60 3.15
C CYS A 52 -10.35 1.54 2.62
N ASN A 53 -11.50 1.56 3.28
CA ASN A 53 -12.65 2.41 2.93
C ASN A 53 -12.50 3.89 3.32
N GLN A 54 -11.39 4.28 3.96
CA GLN A 54 -11.09 5.71 4.18
C GLN A 54 -10.81 6.46 2.88
N CYS A 55 -10.46 5.76 1.80
CA CYS A 55 -10.31 6.33 0.47
C CYS A 55 -11.59 6.13 -0.35
N HIS A 56 -12.19 7.20 -0.88
CA HIS A 56 -13.42 7.13 -1.70
C HIS A 56 -13.29 6.19 -2.89
N ALA A 57 -12.11 6.10 -3.48
CA ALA A 57 -11.82 5.20 -4.59
C ALA A 57 -12.02 3.72 -4.24
N MET A 58 -12.09 3.36 -2.95
CA MET A 58 -12.26 1.99 -2.48
C MET A 58 -13.69 1.66 -2.04
N ASN A 59 -14.61 2.64 -2.10
CA ASN A 59 -16.00 2.42 -1.64
C ASN A 59 -16.68 1.27 -2.36
N GLU A 60 -16.56 1.20 -3.69
CA GLU A 60 -17.19 0.16 -4.49
C GLU A 60 -16.65 -1.23 -4.16
N GLN A 61 -15.32 -1.35 -4.00
CA GLN A 61 -14.66 -2.60 -3.63
C GLN A 61 -15.07 -3.04 -2.21
N TYR A 62 -15.13 -2.09 -1.28
CA TYR A 62 -15.56 -2.36 0.09
C TYR A 62 -17.01 -2.80 0.15
N ASP A 63 -17.92 -2.10 -0.51
CA ASP A 63 -19.34 -2.42 -0.56
C ASP A 63 -19.60 -3.78 -1.19
N SER A 64 -18.88 -4.09 -2.28
CA SER A 64 -18.97 -5.38 -2.94
C SER A 64 -18.46 -6.51 -2.05
N TRP A 65 -17.26 -6.34 -1.41
CA TRP A 65 -16.73 -7.31 -0.45
C TRP A 65 -17.68 -7.51 0.73
N SER A 66 -18.28 -6.45 1.26
CA SER A 66 -19.18 -6.52 2.42
C SER A 66 -20.43 -7.37 2.19
N LYS A 67 -20.77 -7.61 0.93
CA LYS A 67 -21.89 -8.46 0.47
C LYS A 67 -21.42 -9.82 -0.07
N GLY A 68 -20.10 -10.02 -0.16
CA GLY A 68 -19.48 -11.21 -0.71
C GLY A 68 -19.41 -12.37 0.26
N SER A 69 -19.21 -13.58 -0.27
CA SER A 69 -19.13 -14.83 0.52
C SER A 69 -17.93 -14.85 1.48
N HIS A 70 -16.84 -14.16 1.15
CA HIS A 70 -15.60 -14.13 1.94
C HIS A 70 -15.64 -13.15 3.12
N LYS A 71 -16.64 -12.26 3.20
CA LYS A 71 -16.75 -11.28 4.30
C LYS A 71 -16.63 -11.88 5.69
N ALA A 72 -17.22 -13.08 5.90
CA ALA A 72 -17.27 -13.72 7.21
C ALA A 72 -15.94 -14.35 7.65
N VAL A 73 -15.00 -14.57 6.72
CA VAL A 73 -13.78 -15.36 6.94
C VAL A 73 -12.50 -14.66 6.50
N ALA A 74 -12.58 -13.64 5.67
CA ALA A 74 -11.40 -12.95 5.12
C ALA A 74 -11.66 -11.46 4.93
N GLY A 75 -10.76 -10.63 5.44
CA GLY A 75 -10.72 -9.19 5.19
C GLY A 75 -9.86 -8.85 3.96
N CYS A 76 -9.70 -7.55 3.69
CA CYS A 76 -8.94 -7.09 2.53
C CYS A 76 -7.48 -7.59 2.54
N ASN A 77 -6.82 -7.52 3.71
CA ASN A 77 -5.42 -7.94 3.83
C ASN A 77 -5.22 -9.47 3.74
N ASP A 78 -6.27 -10.26 3.97
CA ASP A 78 -6.16 -11.71 3.85
C ASP A 78 -6.07 -12.16 2.39
N CYS A 79 -6.49 -11.31 1.45
CA CYS A 79 -6.29 -11.53 0.01
C CYS A 79 -5.16 -10.68 -0.58
N HIS A 80 -4.90 -9.48 -0.03
CA HIS A 80 -4.00 -8.50 -0.64
C HIS A 80 -2.64 -8.36 0.05
N ALA A 81 -2.35 -9.17 1.08
CA ALA A 81 -1.05 -9.21 1.73
C ALA A 81 -0.52 -10.65 1.84
N PRO A 82 0.81 -10.87 1.77
CA PRO A 82 1.41 -12.19 1.95
C PRO A 82 1.17 -12.76 3.34
N HIS A 83 1.06 -14.10 3.42
CA HIS A 83 0.85 -14.85 4.66
C HIS A 83 2.11 -15.57 5.15
N ASP A 84 3.09 -15.75 4.30
CA ASP A 84 4.31 -16.52 4.54
C ASP A 84 5.30 -15.83 5.49
N SER A 85 5.32 -14.50 5.52
CA SER A 85 6.27 -13.71 6.29
C SER A 85 5.69 -12.37 6.75
N VAL A 86 5.92 -12.06 8.04
CA VAL A 86 5.58 -10.75 8.62
C VAL A 86 6.33 -9.62 7.88
N VAL A 87 7.59 -9.85 7.52
CA VAL A 87 8.40 -8.87 6.77
C VAL A 87 7.80 -8.63 5.39
N ALA A 88 7.46 -9.69 4.64
CA ALA A 88 6.84 -9.57 3.34
C ALA A 88 5.48 -8.86 3.41
N LYS A 89 4.68 -9.15 4.44
CA LYS A 89 3.40 -8.49 4.70
C LYS A 89 3.56 -6.98 4.85
N TYR A 90 4.45 -6.53 5.72
CA TYR A 90 4.64 -5.09 5.95
C TYR A 90 5.36 -4.40 4.82
N TYR A 91 6.26 -5.09 4.11
CA TYR A 91 6.85 -4.58 2.87
C TYR A 91 5.77 -4.31 1.81
N THR A 92 4.88 -5.27 1.56
CA THR A 92 3.76 -5.11 0.62
C THR A 92 2.82 -3.98 1.04
N LYS A 93 2.52 -3.86 2.34
CA LYS A 93 1.72 -2.74 2.87
C LYS A 93 2.40 -1.39 2.66
N ALA A 94 3.69 -1.28 2.92
CA ALA A 94 4.46 -0.05 2.73
C ALA A 94 4.54 0.35 1.24
N GLU A 95 4.83 -0.61 0.37
CA GLU A 95 4.85 -0.40 -1.08
C GLU A 95 3.49 0.06 -1.61
N ASN A 96 2.42 -0.62 -1.22
CA ASN A 96 1.07 -0.25 -1.61
C ASN A 96 0.67 1.10 -1.03
N GLY A 97 0.94 1.34 0.25
CA GLY A 97 0.65 2.62 0.90
C GLY A 97 1.34 3.79 0.19
N PHE A 98 2.61 3.64 -0.16
CA PHE A 98 3.36 4.65 -0.91
C PHE A 98 2.73 4.93 -2.28
N TRP A 99 2.51 3.89 -3.10
CA TRP A 99 1.99 4.07 -4.45
C TRP A 99 0.54 4.56 -4.47
N HIS A 100 -0.31 4.07 -3.56
CA HIS A 100 -1.70 4.53 -3.45
C HIS A 100 -1.76 6.01 -3.04
N SER A 101 -0.98 6.40 -2.03
CA SER A 101 -0.93 7.80 -1.57
C SER A 101 -0.39 8.72 -2.66
N LEU A 102 0.69 8.33 -3.34
CA LEU A 102 1.29 9.11 -4.41
C LEU A 102 0.31 9.30 -5.57
N LYS A 103 -0.27 8.22 -6.08
CA LYS A 103 -1.20 8.27 -7.21
C LYS A 103 -2.47 9.02 -6.88
N PHE A 104 -3.01 8.84 -5.68
CA PHE A 104 -4.17 9.60 -5.21
C PHE A 104 -3.86 11.10 -5.13
N THR A 105 -2.71 11.47 -4.55
CA THR A 105 -2.31 12.88 -4.40
C THR A 105 -2.05 13.56 -5.75
N THR A 106 -1.46 12.83 -6.70
CA THR A 106 -1.17 13.35 -8.04
C THR A 106 -2.35 13.26 -9.00
N GLY A 107 -3.42 12.53 -8.64
CA GLY A 107 -4.53 12.25 -9.54
C GLY A 107 -4.20 11.27 -10.68
N ASP A 108 -3.04 10.61 -10.62
CA ASP A 108 -2.58 9.67 -11.64
C ASP A 108 -3.07 8.24 -11.36
N TYR A 109 -4.38 8.05 -11.37
CA TYR A 109 -4.98 6.72 -11.31
C TYR A 109 -6.20 6.64 -12.26
N PRO A 110 -6.44 5.48 -12.89
CA PRO A 110 -7.58 5.29 -13.78
C PRO A 110 -8.89 5.20 -12.98
N GLU A 111 -10.01 5.63 -13.57
CA GLU A 111 -11.34 5.44 -12.97
C GLU A 111 -11.61 3.98 -12.62
N ASN A 112 -11.26 3.06 -13.53
CA ASN A 112 -11.28 1.63 -13.27
C ASN A 112 -9.93 1.19 -12.69
N ILE A 113 -9.84 1.13 -11.37
CA ILE A 113 -8.62 0.69 -10.68
C ILE A 113 -8.29 -0.75 -11.05
N LYS A 114 -7.06 -0.98 -11.49
CA LYS A 114 -6.55 -2.32 -11.85
C LYS A 114 -5.45 -2.74 -10.90
N ILE A 115 -5.50 -4.01 -10.51
CA ILE A 115 -4.46 -4.61 -9.68
C ILE A 115 -3.12 -4.64 -10.44
N ARG A 116 -2.03 -4.28 -9.76
CA ARG A 116 -0.66 -4.46 -10.29
C ARG A 116 -0.30 -5.94 -10.34
N GLU A 117 0.56 -6.33 -11.28
CA GLU A 117 0.94 -7.74 -11.43
C GLU A 117 1.61 -8.33 -10.19
N SER A 118 2.42 -7.55 -9.47
CA SER A 118 2.99 -7.96 -8.18
C SER A 118 1.92 -8.29 -7.14
N ASN A 119 0.91 -7.44 -7.01
CA ASN A 119 -0.20 -7.64 -6.07
C ASN A 119 -1.11 -8.79 -6.50
N ARG A 120 -1.28 -8.99 -7.81
CA ARG A 120 -2.03 -10.13 -8.35
C ARG A 120 -1.40 -11.45 -7.93
N LYS A 121 -0.07 -11.58 -8.01
CA LYS A 121 0.64 -12.77 -7.55
C LYS A 121 0.45 -13.01 -6.05
N VAL A 122 0.48 -11.95 -5.24
CA VAL A 122 0.17 -12.04 -3.80
C VAL A 122 -1.24 -12.59 -3.58
N THR A 123 -2.24 -12.07 -4.31
CA THR A 123 -3.63 -12.52 -4.18
C THR A 123 -3.81 -13.98 -4.62
N GLU A 124 -3.15 -14.41 -5.70
CA GLU A 124 -3.18 -15.82 -6.12
C GLU A 124 -2.59 -16.75 -5.05
N GLN A 125 -1.50 -16.35 -4.40
CA GLN A 125 -0.89 -17.11 -3.30
C GLN A 125 -1.78 -17.12 -2.05
N ALA A 126 -2.47 -16.02 -1.75
CA ALA A 126 -3.39 -15.92 -0.63
C ALA A 126 -4.58 -16.88 -0.78
N CYS A 127 -5.08 -17.11 -2.00
CA CYS A 127 -6.10 -18.15 -2.24
C CYS A 127 -5.61 -19.53 -1.81
N LEU A 128 -4.37 -19.88 -2.14
CA LEU A 128 -3.78 -21.17 -1.79
C LEU A 128 -3.53 -21.32 -0.29
N HIS A 129 -3.33 -20.23 0.44
CA HIS A 129 -3.15 -20.28 1.89
C HIS A 129 -4.36 -20.97 2.59
N CYS A 130 -5.57 -20.70 2.12
CA CYS A 130 -6.79 -21.29 2.68
C CYS A 130 -7.31 -22.50 1.87
N HIS A 131 -7.13 -22.50 0.54
CA HIS A 131 -7.75 -23.46 -0.37
C HIS A 131 -6.80 -24.54 -0.90
N GLN A 132 -5.55 -24.60 -0.44
CA GLN A 132 -4.54 -25.52 -0.97
C GLN A 132 -5.00 -26.99 -0.96
N GLN A 133 -5.65 -27.44 0.10
CA GLN A 133 -6.11 -28.83 0.22
C GLN A 133 -7.18 -29.18 -0.82
N PHE A 134 -8.07 -28.23 -1.16
CA PHE A 134 -9.13 -28.45 -2.12
C PHE A 134 -8.68 -28.44 -3.59
N VAL A 135 -7.55 -27.78 -3.86
CA VAL A 135 -7.04 -27.64 -5.24
C VAL A 135 -5.76 -28.41 -5.49
N SER A 136 -5.26 -29.18 -4.50
CA SER A 136 -4.03 -29.96 -4.62
C SER A 136 -4.07 -30.90 -5.83
N ASP A 137 -5.17 -31.62 -6.01
CA ASP A 137 -5.32 -32.60 -7.08
C ASP A 137 -5.42 -31.94 -8.47
N LEU A 138 -6.03 -30.77 -8.55
CA LEU A 138 -6.12 -29.98 -9.79
C LEU A 138 -4.72 -29.46 -10.21
N ASN A 139 -3.89 -29.10 -9.25
CA ASN A 139 -2.54 -28.58 -9.49
C ASN A 139 -1.53 -29.70 -9.79
N GLN A 140 -1.72 -30.90 -9.22
CA GLN A 140 -0.84 -32.06 -9.47
C GLN A 140 -0.99 -32.62 -10.90
N THR A 141 -2.16 -32.45 -11.51
CA THR A 141 -2.45 -32.97 -12.86
C THR A 141 -1.95 -32.07 -13.98
N ARG A 142 -1.47 -30.87 -13.67
CA ARG A 142 -1.03 -29.87 -14.66
C ARG A 142 0.45 -29.56 -14.50
N PRO A 143 1.21 -29.44 -15.61
CA PRO A 143 2.57 -28.90 -15.57
C PRO A 143 2.62 -27.51 -14.93
N HIS A 144 3.72 -27.18 -14.25
CA HIS A 144 3.89 -25.90 -13.53
C HIS A 144 3.71 -24.67 -14.42
N ASP A 145 4.04 -24.77 -15.69
CA ASP A 145 3.89 -23.69 -16.70
C ASP A 145 2.45 -23.52 -17.21
N GLN A 146 1.56 -24.49 -16.91
CA GLN A 146 0.15 -24.48 -17.31
C GLN A 146 -0.82 -24.27 -16.14
N GLN A 147 -0.31 -23.90 -14.97
CA GLN A 147 -1.18 -23.58 -13.83
C GLN A 147 -2.04 -22.36 -14.15
N VAL A 148 -3.35 -22.55 -14.08
CA VAL A 148 -4.31 -21.47 -14.30
C VAL A 148 -4.48 -20.71 -13.00
N GLY A 149 -4.26 -19.39 -13.00
CA GLY A 149 -4.49 -18.56 -11.84
C GLY A 149 -5.95 -18.59 -11.40
N CYS A 150 -6.18 -18.65 -10.09
CA CYS A 150 -7.51 -18.71 -9.49
C CYS A 150 -8.39 -17.54 -9.89
N ILE A 151 -7.83 -16.33 -9.90
CA ILE A 151 -8.51 -15.08 -10.24
C ILE A 151 -8.99 -15.05 -11.71
N LYS A 152 -8.44 -15.89 -12.57
CA LYS A 152 -8.87 -15.96 -13.97
C LYS A 152 -10.33 -16.44 -14.10
N CYS A 153 -10.74 -17.35 -13.24
CA CYS A 153 -12.10 -17.91 -13.22
C CYS A 153 -12.93 -17.43 -12.03
N HIS A 154 -12.26 -17.01 -10.94
CA HIS A 154 -12.88 -16.59 -9.68
C HIS A 154 -12.63 -15.11 -9.39
N ASP A 155 -12.83 -14.26 -10.38
CA ASP A 155 -12.49 -12.84 -10.32
C ASP A 155 -13.43 -11.97 -9.48
N GLN A 156 -14.59 -12.51 -9.06
CA GLN A 156 -15.60 -11.78 -8.28
C GLN A 156 -15.78 -12.31 -6.85
N VAL A 157 -14.94 -13.23 -6.39
CA VAL A 157 -15.12 -13.86 -5.06
C VAL A 157 -14.84 -12.91 -3.89
N GLY A 158 -13.98 -11.91 -4.07
CA GLY A 158 -13.70 -10.89 -3.07
C GLY A 158 -14.57 -9.65 -3.25
N HIS A 159 -14.55 -9.09 -4.43
CA HIS A 159 -15.32 -7.90 -4.81
C HIS A 159 -15.51 -7.87 -6.33
N LYS A 160 -16.47 -7.12 -6.84
CA LYS A 160 -16.65 -6.91 -8.27
C LYS A 160 -15.44 -6.20 -8.89
N ARG A 161 -15.20 -6.47 -10.14
CA ARG A 161 -14.25 -5.75 -11.00
C ARG A 161 -14.96 -4.69 -11.82
#